data_1ddcf04ab21a37b2284c85469bff554d
#
_entry.id   1ddcf04ab21a37b2284c85469bff554d
#
_cell.length_a   1.000
_cell.length_b   1.000
_cell.length_c   1.000
_cell.angle_alpha   90.00
_cell.angle_beta   90.00
_cell.angle_gamma   90.00
#
_symmetry.space_group_name_H-M   'P 1'
#
loop_
_entity.id
_entity.type
_entity.pdbx_description
1 polymer ?
#
loop_
_entity_poly.entity_id
_entity_poly.type
_entity_poly.pdbx_seq_one_letter_code
_entity_poly.pdbx_strand_id
1 'polypeptide(L)' 'ISRILHGEQEFEHYKPIRPGDTLLCRGRISDVYEKSGKSGPMAFVVRETTVTDADNEVVARVRGITVVRL' A
#
# COMPACT_ATOMS: atom_id res chain seq x y z
N ILE A 1 5.58 -23.40 0.40
CA ILE A 1 5.04 -22.52 -0.66
C ILE A 1 4.11 -21.50 -0.04
N SER A 2 4.42 -20.24 -0.27
CA SER A 2 3.59 -19.15 0.24
C SER A 2 2.48 -18.82 -0.75
N ARG A 3 1.31 -18.50 -0.23
CA ARG A 3 0.21 -17.98 -1.03
C ARG A 3 -0.02 -16.53 -0.66
N ILE A 4 -0.12 -15.69 -1.67
CA ILE A 4 -0.45 -14.29 -1.48
C ILE A 4 -1.96 -14.15 -1.57
N LEU A 5 -2.55 -13.64 -0.49
CA LEU A 5 -3.96 -13.34 -0.44
C LEU A 5 -4.13 -11.83 -0.49
N HIS A 6 -5.09 -11.36 -1.24
CA HIS A 6 -5.37 -9.94 -1.30
C HIS A 6 -6.03 -9.49 0.00
N GLY A 7 -5.43 -8.51 0.66
CA GLY A 7 -5.96 -7.95 1.88
C GLY A 7 -6.77 -6.68 1.62
N GLU A 8 -6.63 -5.72 2.49
CA GLU A 8 -7.32 -4.45 2.40
C GLU A 8 -6.52 -3.43 1.60
N GLN A 9 -7.23 -2.50 0.98
CA GLN A 9 -6.61 -1.37 0.30
C GLN A 9 -7.38 -0.10 0.64
N GLU A 10 -6.64 0.93 1.06
CA GLU A 10 -7.19 2.24 1.35
C GLU A 10 -6.59 3.26 0.41
N PHE A 11 -7.41 4.19 -0.04
CA PHE A 11 -6.98 5.25 -0.94
C PHE A 11 -7.42 6.60 -0.37
N GLU A 12 -6.45 7.50 -0.18
CA GLU A 12 -6.72 8.87 0.24
C GLU A 12 -6.30 9.82 -0.87
N HIS A 13 -7.20 10.70 -1.24
CA HIS A 13 -7.01 11.66 -2.31
C HIS A 13 -7.03 13.08 -1.75
N TYR A 14 -5.94 13.81 -1.91
CA TYR A 14 -5.80 15.15 -1.32
C TYR A 14 -5.98 16.27 -2.32
N LYS A 15 -5.62 16.03 -3.57
CA LYS A 15 -5.70 17.03 -4.64
C LYS A 15 -6.22 16.39 -5.90
N PRO A 16 -6.99 17.12 -6.73
CA PRO A 16 -7.38 16.60 -8.03
C PRO A 16 -6.18 16.43 -8.94
N ILE A 17 -6.17 15.32 -9.67
CA ILE A 17 -5.16 15.03 -10.68
C ILE A 17 -5.68 15.48 -12.01
N ARG A 18 -4.89 16.29 -12.73
CA ARG A 18 -5.24 16.81 -14.05
C ARG A 18 -4.45 16.10 -15.13
N PRO A 19 -5.01 15.98 -16.35
CA PRO A 19 -4.25 15.45 -17.48
C PRO A 19 -2.98 16.29 -17.69
N GLY A 20 -1.87 15.63 -17.92
CA GLY A 20 -0.58 16.27 -18.12
C GLY A 20 0.21 16.56 -16.86
N ASP A 21 -0.32 16.30 -15.68
CA ASP A 21 0.42 16.47 -14.43
C ASP A 21 1.55 15.45 -14.34
N THR A 22 2.70 15.90 -13.85
CA THR A 22 3.81 15.03 -13.55
C THR A 22 3.67 14.53 -12.12
N LEU A 23 3.58 13.22 -11.97
CA LEU A 23 3.42 12.58 -10.68
C LEU A 23 4.59 11.66 -10.38
N LEU A 24 5.02 11.66 -9.13
CA LEU A 24 6.04 10.77 -8.62
C LEU A 24 5.44 9.86 -7.57
N CYS A 25 5.56 8.56 -7.79
CA CYS A 25 5.06 7.55 -6.85
C CYS A 25 6.23 6.97 -6.07
N ARG A 26 6.12 6.97 -4.74
CA ARG A 26 7.08 6.34 -3.86
C ARG A 26 6.37 5.32 -2.99
N GLY A 27 6.79 4.06 -3.11
CA GLY A 27 6.27 2.99 -2.31
C GLY A 27 7.25 2.59 -1.22
N ARG A 28 6.72 2.18 -0.08
CA ARG A 28 7.53 1.63 1.01
C ARG A 28 6.73 0.59 1.77
N ILE A 29 7.44 -0.30 2.44
CA ILE A 29 6.83 -1.21 3.39
C ILE A 29 6.85 -0.51 4.74
N SER A 30 5.66 -0.21 5.28
CA SER A 30 5.54 0.53 6.53
C SER A 30 5.49 -0.39 7.75
N ASP A 31 5.05 -1.63 7.57
CA ASP A 31 4.98 -2.59 8.66
C ASP A 31 4.92 -4.01 8.12
N VAL A 32 5.43 -4.95 8.91
CA VAL A 32 5.32 -6.38 8.65
C VAL A 32 5.02 -7.05 9.98
N TYR A 33 3.95 -7.80 10.06
CA TYR A 33 3.61 -8.51 11.27
C TYR A 33 3.04 -9.89 10.94
N GLU A 34 3.03 -10.76 11.93
CA GLU A 34 2.62 -12.14 11.78
C GLU A 34 1.49 -12.44 12.75
N LYS A 35 0.50 -13.20 12.29
CA LYS A 35 -0.60 -13.69 13.13
C LYS A 35 -0.87 -15.14 12.80
N SER A 36 -1.21 -15.92 13.82
CA SER A 36 -1.66 -17.29 13.67
C SER A 36 -3.17 -17.34 13.71
N GLY A 37 -3.76 -17.99 12.73
CA GLY A 37 -5.20 -18.19 12.64
C GLY A 37 -5.54 -19.68 12.52
N LYS A 38 -6.79 -19.95 12.25
CA LYS A 38 -7.27 -21.35 12.08
C LYS A 38 -6.58 -22.06 10.92
N SER A 39 -6.16 -21.31 9.93
CA SER A 39 -5.48 -21.84 8.75
C SER A 39 -3.96 -21.90 8.90
N GLY A 40 -3.43 -21.57 10.07
CA GLY A 40 -2.00 -21.54 10.34
C GLY A 40 -1.43 -20.12 10.34
N PRO A 41 -0.10 -19.99 10.34
CA PRO A 41 0.54 -18.70 10.41
C PRO A 41 0.39 -17.92 9.11
N MET A 42 0.20 -16.60 9.24
CA MET A 42 0.11 -15.67 8.12
C MET A 42 0.96 -14.44 8.39
N ALA A 43 1.62 -13.95 7.36
CA ALA A 43 2.35 -12.69 7.42
C ALA A 43 1.55 -11.60 6.74
N PHE A 44 1.54 -10.42 7.35
CA PHE A 44 0.84 -9.25 6.84
C PHE A 44 1.88 -8.20 6.48
N VAL A 45 1.88 -7.82 5.23
CA VAL A 45 2.81 -6.79 4.72
C VAL A 45 2.00 -5.55 4.41
N VAL A 46 2.28 -4.48 5.15
CA VAL A 46 1.61 -3.19 4.94
C VAL A 46 2.47 -2.33 4.05
N ARG A 47 1.91 -1.95 2.92
CA ARG A 47 2.58 -1.09 1.94
C ARG A 47 1.90 0.26 1.89
N GLU A 48 2.71 1.30 1.81
CA GLU A 48 2.22 2.66 1.59
C GLU A 48 2.86 3.23 0.34
N THR A 49 2.05 3.79 -0.53
CA THR A 49 2.51 4.50 -1.71
C THR A 49 2.08 5.95 -1.58
N THR A 50 3.04 6.86 -1.68
CA THR A 50 2.80 8.29 -1.66
C THR A 50 2.98 8.83 -3.06
N VAL A 51 1.99 9.56 -3.56
CA VAL A 51 2.03 10.20 -4.87
C VAL A 51 2.20 11.69 -4.66
N THR A 52 3.24 12.27 -5.24
CA THR A 52 3.52 13.70 -5.15
C THR A 52 3.48 14.33 -6.54
N ASP A 53 3.20 15.63 -6.59
CA ASP A 53 3.21 16.39 -7.83
C ASP A 53 4.59 17.04 -8.08
N ALA A 54 4.68 17.86 -9.13
CA ALA A 54 5.92 18.52 -9.51
C ALA A 54 6.40 19.51 -8.44
N ASP A 55 5.51 20.03 -7.61
CA ASP A 55 5.83 20.93 -6.50
C ASP A 55 6.16 20.20 -5.21
N ASN A 56 6.27 18.87 -5.28
CA ASN A 56 6.58 18.00 -4.15
C ASN A 56 5.48 18.00 -3.08
N GLU A 57 4.26 18.29 -3.49
CA GLU A 57 3.10 18.19 -2.60
C GLU A 57 2.42 16.83 -2.75
N VAL A 58 1.92 16.30 -1.64
CA VAL A 58 1.25 15.01 -1.64
C VAL A 58 -0.13 15.14 -2.29
N VAL A 59 -0.34 14.37 -3.35
CA VAL A 59 -1.58 14.34 -4.11
C VAL A 59 -2.48 13.23 -3.62
N ALA A 60 -1.89 12.08 -3.32
CA ALA A 60 -2.63 10.90 -2.90
C ALA A 60 -1.75 9.97 -2.09
N ARG A 61 -2.40 9.15 -1.28
CA ARG A 61 -1.75 8.04 -0.58
C ARG A 61 -2.57 6.78 -0.78
N VAL A 62 -1.87 5.70 -1.06
CA VAL A 62 -2.47 4.38 -1.18
C VAL A 62 -1.84 3.49 -0.13
N ARG A 63 -2.65 2.86 0.68
CA ARG A 63 -2.21 1.91 1.68
C ARG A 63 -2.82 0.56 1.37
N GLY A 64 -1.98 -0.44 1.27
CA GLY A 64 -2.42 -1.80 0.98
C GLY A 64 -1.84 -2.78 1.98
N ILE A 65 -2.62 -3.79 2.31
CA ILE A 65 -2.18 -4.89 3.16
C ILE A 65 -2.20 -6.16 2.32
N THR A 66 -1.04 -6.77 2.17
CA THR A 66 -0.90 -8.07 1.49
C THR A 66 -0.77 -9.15 2.54
N VAL A 67 -1.58 -10.18 2.43
CA VAL A 67 -1.54 -11.33 3.34
C VAL A 67 -0.82 -12.47 2.65
N VAL A 68 0.21 -12.98 3.30
CA VAL A 68 0.98 -14.11 2.80
C VAL A 68 0.78 -15.28 3.75
N ARG A 69 0.30 -16.39 3.23
CA ARG A 69 0.16 -17.62 4.01
C ARG A 69 1.50 -18.35 4.04
N LEU A 70 1.98 -18.62 5.23
CA LEU A 70 3.26 -19.30 5.44
C LEU A 70 3.10 -20.81 5.51
#